data_2ca76c294a192dd2a650b05d04a0aa02
#
_entry.id   2ca76c294a192dd2a650b05d04a0aa02
#
_cell.length_a   1.000
_cell.length_b   1.000
_cell.length_c   1.000
_cell.angle_alpha   90.00
_cell.angle_beta   90.00
_cell.angle_gamma   90.00
#
_symmetry.space_group_name_H-M   'P 1'
#
loop_
_entity.id
_entity.type
_entity.pdbx_description
1 polymer ?
#
loop_
_entity_poly.entity_id
_entity_poly.type
_entity_poly.pdbx_seq_one_letter_code
_entity_poly.pdbx_strand_id
1 'polypeptide(L)'
;GSITMEIRIFGLADDSIVDGPGVRYTVFVQGCPHHCPGCHNPASHDFAGGTLMDTDGIIRKIGENPLLDGVTLSGGEPMCQPEACRTIADAAHAKHLNVWCYTGFTLDALLKENNPARMALLHGIDVLVDGRFVQEQKSLSLLYRGSSNQRLIDVPKTLAAGEITLWTPP
;
A
#
# COMPACT_ATOMS: atom_id res chain seq x y z
N GLY A 1 -13.94 23.84 9.96
CA GLY A 1 -12.86 23.05 10.49
C GLY A 1 -12.44 21.97 9.51
N SER A 2 -11.21 21.56 9.60
CA SER A 2 -10.71 20.48 8.78
C SER A 2 -11.40 19.16 9.17
N ILE A 3 -11.83 18.42 8.18
CA ILE A 3 -12.33 17.07 8.39
C ILE A 3 -11.12 16.17 8.61
N THR A 4 -10.95 15.69 9.85
CA THR A 4 -9.92 14.71 10.15
C THR A 4 -10.43 13.33 9.74
N MET A 5 -9.58 12.54 9.10
CA MET A 5 -9.89 11.18 8.71
C MET A 5 -9.08 10.22 9.59
N GLU A 6 -9.77 9.21 10.11
CA GLU A 6 -9.13 8.21 10.95
C GLU A 6 -8.71 6.99 10.13
N ILE A 7 -7.62 6.39 10.52
CA ILE A 7 -7.10 5.16 9.94
C ILE A 7 -6.68 4.22 11.07
N ARG A 8 -7.03 2.95 10.94
CA ARG A 8 -6.60 1.94 11.90
C ARG A 8 -5.31 1.31 11.40
N ILE A 9 -4.26 1.38 12.21
CA ILE A 9 -2.93 0.94 11.81
C ILE A 9 -2.40 -0.19 12.70
N PHE A 10 -1.58 -1.05 12.09
CA PHE A 10 -0.80 -2.07 12.78
C PHE A 10 0.53 -1.48 13.27
N GLY A 11 1.15 -0.63 12.46
CA GLY A 11 2.41 0.04 12.81
C GLY A 11 2.82 1.05 11.77
N LEU A 12 3.91 1.75 12.08
CA LEU A 12 4.54 2.75 11.20
C LEU A 12 6.04 2.51 11.17
N ALA A 13 6.65 2.67 10.00
CA ALA A 13 8.11 2.62 9.86
C ALA A 13 8.56 3.85 9.06
N ASP A 14 9.39 4.70 9.67
CA ASP A 14 9.77 5.99 9.10
C ASP A 14 11.03 5.96 8.24
N ASP A 15 11.69 4.81 8.10
CA ASP A 15 12.94 4.67 7.35
C ASP A 15 13.07 3.28 6.70
N SER A 16 11.97 2.73 6.19
CA SER A 16 11.99 1.41 5.56
C SER A 16 12.76 1.43 4.24
N ILE A 17 13.57 0.40 4.00
CA ILE A 17 14.31 0.22 2.73
C ILE A 17 13.92 -1.07 2.01
N VAL A 18 12.94 -1.82 2.53
CA VAL A 18 12.53 -3.13 1.97
C VAL A 18 11.15 -3.11 1.32
N ASP A 19 10.36 -2.05 1.55
CA ASP A 19 8.97 -1.95 1.10
C ASP A 19 8.81 -1.14 -0.20
N GLY A 20 9.83 -1.11 -1.02
CA GLY A 20 9.90 -0.37 -2.27
C GLY A 20 11.28 0.27 -2.44
N PRO A 21 11.51 0.99 -3.55
CA PRO A 21 12.82 1.60 -3.82
C PRO A 21 13.07 2.81 -2.94
N GLY A 22 14.32 2.97 -2.52
CA GLY A 22 14.76 4.11 -1.73
C GLY A 22 14.34 4.03 -0.27
N VAL A 23 14.40 5.17 0.42
CA VAL A 23 13.97 5.31 1.80
C VAL A 23 12.49 5.67 1.82
N ARG A 24 11.69 4.90 2.57
CA ARG A 24 10.24 5.03 2.51
C ARG A 24 9.62 5.13 3.90
N TYR A 25 8.55 5.93 3.99
CA TYR A 25 7.66 5.88 5.14
C TYR A 25 6.60 4.83 4.87
N THR A 26 6.55 3.80 5.69
CA THR A 26 5.60 2.69 5.49
C THR A 26 4.49 2.76 6.53
N VAL A 27 3.25 2.73 6.06
CA VAL A 27 2.04 2.67 6.88
C VAL A 27 1.53 1.24 6.80
N PHE A 28 1.59 0.52 7.92
CA PHE A 28 1.06 -0.84 8.03
C PHE A 28 -0.36 -0.74 8.58
N VAL A 29 -1.35 -0.90 7.71
CA VAL A 29 -2.76 -0.82 8.12
C VAL A 29 -3.18 -2.09 8.87
N GLN A 30 -4.18 -1.95 9.73
CA GLN A 30 -4.78 -3.05 10.48
C GLN A 30 -6.03 -3.52 9.78
N GLY A 31 -6.22 -4.84 9.72
CA GLY A 31 -7.37 -5.49 9.11
C GLY A 31 -7.04 -6.09 7.75
N CYS A 32 -7.24 -7.39 7.62
CA CYS A 32 -6.98 -8.11 6.37
C CYS A 32 -7.92 -9.30 6.25
N PRO A 33 -8.72 -9.39 5.16
CA PRO A 33 -9.65 -10.50 4.96
C PRO A 33 -8.99 -11.73 4.36
N HIS A 34 -7.72 -11.63 3.93
CA HIS A 34 -7.09 -12.68 3.12
C HIS A 34 -6.59 -13.88 3.93
N HIS A 35 -6.09 -13.64 5.17
CA HIS A 35 -5.57 -14.68 6.06
C HIS A 35 -4.59 -15.65 5.38
N CYS A 36 -3.62 -15.10 4.64
CA CYS A 36 -2.67 -15.91 3.89
C CYS A 36 -1.82 -16.78 4.81
N PRO A 37 -1.70 -18.09 4.56
CA PRO A 37 -0.78 -18.95 5.33
C PRO A 37 0.65 -18.43 5.19
N GLY A 38 1.37 -18.33 6.31
CA GLY A 38 2.74 -17.84 6.32
C GLY A 38 2.89 -16.34 6.13
N CYS A 39 1.79 -15.58 6.21
CA CYS A 39 1.84 -14.12 6.14
C CYS A 39 2.83 -13.55 7.14
N HIS A 40 3.58 -12.49 6.72
CA HIS A 40 4.59 -11.86 7.56
C HIS A 40 4.00 -11.07 8.74
N ASN A 41 2.73 -10.64 8.64
CA ASN A 41 2.07 -9.80 9.63
C ASN A 41 0.73 -10.38 10.08
N PRO A 42 0.69 -11.60 10.67
CA PRO A 42 -0.59 -12.22 11.03
C PRO A 42 -1.39 -11.42 12.06
N ALA A 43 -0.72 -10.67 12.93
CA ALA A 43 -1.38 -9.81 13.91
C ALA A 43 -2.12 -8.63 13.26
N SER A 44 -1.84 -8.30 11.99
CA SER A 44 -2.53 -7.24 11.27
C SER A 44 -3.88 -7.66 10.70
N HIS A 45 -4.29 -8.93 10.84
CA HIS A 45 -5.51 -9.45 10.23
C HIS A 45 -6.79 -9.03 10.97
N ASP A 46 -6.74 -8.87 12.30
CA ASP A 46 -7.92 -8.55 13.10
C ASP A 46 -8.38 -7.10 12.82
N PHE A 47 -9.58 -6.95 12.27
CA PHE A 47 -10.14 -5.62 11.98
C PHE A 47 -10.40 -4.77 13.21
N ALA A 48 -10.51 -5.39 14.39
CA ALA A 48 -10.68 -4.68 15.65
C ALA A 48 -9.36 -4.39 16.36
N GLY A 49 -8.26 -4.93 15.86
CA GLY A 49 -6.94 -4.74 16.44
C GLY A 49 -6.27 -3.43 16.03
N GLY A 50 -5.02 -3.29 16.40
CA GLY A 50 -4.22 -2.13 16.03
C GLY A 50 -4.58 -0.87 16.79
N THR A 51 -4.16 0.27 16.26
CA THR A 51 -4.36 1.59 16.87
C THR A 51 -5.07 2.51 15.89
N LEU A 52 -6.10 3.19 16.37
CA LEU A 52 -6.79 4.20 15.56
C LEU A 52 -6.00 5.51 15.62
N MET A 53 -5.63 6.04 14.45
CA MET A 53 -4.86 7.28 14.34
C MET A 53 -5.53 8.23 13.37
N ASP A 54 -5.20 9.53 13.53
CA ASP A 54 -5.60 10.57 12.58
C ASP A 54 -4.61 10.58 11.41
N THR A 55 -5.11 10.60 10.17
CA THR A 55 -4.27 10.67 8.98
C THR A 55 -3.39 11.93 8.98
N ASP A 56 -3.87 13.04 9.54
CA ASP A 56 -3.08 14.28 9.61
C ASP A 56 -1.78 14.09 10.42
N GLY A 57 -1.85 13.29 11.49
CA GLY A 57 -0.66 12.97 12.28
C GLY A 57 0.38 12.18 11.50
N ILE A 58 -0.07 11.23 10.68
CA ILE A 58 0.80 10.44 9.81
C ILE A 58 1.39 11.32 8.72
N ILE A 59 0.59 12.17 8.09
CA ILE A 59 1.02 13.09 7.05
C ILE A 59 2.10 14.05 7.58
N ARG A 60 1.92 14.53 8.81
CA ARG A 60 2.90 15.39 9.46
C ARG A 60 4.24 14.68 9.64
N LYS A 61 4.21 13.43 10.10
CA LYS A 61 5.43 12.62 10.26
C LYS A 61 6.14 12.40 8.94
N ILE A 62 5.40 12.16 7.87
CA ILE A 62 5.97 12.04 6.52
C ILE A 62 6.70 13.34 6.15
N GLY A 63 6.10 14.49 6.42
CA GLY A 63 6.69 15.78 6.10
C GLY A 63 7.92 16.14 6.94
N GLU A 64 8.10 15.50 8.08
CA GLU A 64 9.25 15.75 8.97
C GLU A 64 10.53 15.03 8.52
N ASN A 65 10.45 14.06 7.63
CA ASN A 65 11.60 13.29 7.17
C ASN A 65 12.02 13.73 5.77
N PRO A 66 13.09 14.54 5.63
CA PRO A 66 13.51 15.05 4.31
C PRO A 66 14.23 13.99 3.46
N LEU A 67 14.54 12.82 4.03
CA LEU A 67 15.28 11.77 3.34
C LEU A 67 14.36 10.81 2.58
N LEU A 68 13.05 10.94 2.70
CA LEU A 68 12.12 10.02 2.06
C LEU A 68 12.11 10.15 0.54
N ASP A 69 12.12 9.00 -0.13
CA ASP A 69 11.89 8.91 -1.58
C ASP A 69 10.43 8.60 -1.89
N GLY A 70 9.70 8.00 -0.96
CA GLY A 70 8.31 7.66 -1.17
C GLY A 70 7.59 7.16 0.08
N VAL A 71 6.34 6.79 -0.12
CA VAL A 71 5.45 6.25 0.91
C VAL A 71 4.94 4.90 0.44
N THR A 72 4.89 3.94 1.35
CA THR A 72 4.34 2.61 1.09
C THR A 72 3.15 2.34 2.00
N LEU A 73 2.06 1.87 1.41
CA LEU A 73 0.87 1.41 2.11
C LEU A 73 0.90 -0.11 2.13
N SER A 74 0.95 -0.70 3.31
CA SER A 74 1.15 -2.14 3.49
C SER A 74 0.42 -2.62 4.75
N GLY A 75 0.87 -3.71 5.36
CA GLY A 75 0.35 -4.25 6.62
C GLY A 75 -0.67 -5.32 6.40
N GLY A 76 -1.92 -5.07 6.84
CA GLY A 76 -3.10 -5.83 6.52
C GLY A 76 -3.51 -5.57 5.06
N GLU A 77 -4.72 -5.05 4.85
CA GLU A 77 -5.20 -4.79 3.48
C GLU A 77 -5.56 -3.30 3.32
N PRO A 78 -4.69 -2.50 2.65
CA PRO A 78 -4.99 -1.08 2.41
C PRO A 78 -6.31 -0.84 1.67
N MET A 79 -6.72 -1.75 0.80
CA MET A 79 -7.99 -1.64 0.06
C MET A 79 -9.23 -1.77 0.95
N CYS A 80 -9.05 -2.14 2.22
CA CYS A 80 -10.13 -2.13 3.21
C CYS A 80 -10.26 -0.79 3.92
N GLN A 81 -9.33 0.15 3.72
CA GLN A 81 -9.38 1.51 4.24
C GLN A 81 -9.04 2.50 3.12
N PRO A 82 -9.78 2.47 1.99
CA PRO A 82 -9.36 3.17 0.78
C PRO A 82 -9.37 4.69 0.90
N GLU A 83 -10.34 5.28 1.61
CA GLU A 83 -10.42 6.73 1.73
C GLU A 83 -9.24 7.29 2.54
N ALA A 84 -8.92 6.66 3.67
CA ALA A 84 -7.80 7.08 4.51
C ALA A 84 -6.47 6.90 3.78
N CYS A 85 -6.29 5.77 3.09
CA CYS A 85 -5.08 5.51 2.30
C CYS A 85 -4.95 6.51 1.15
N ARG A 86 -6.04 6.87 0.48
CA ARG A 86 -6.03 7.89 -0.57
C ARG A 86 -5.60 9.25 -0.03
N THR A 87 -6.07 9.62 1.15
CA THR A 87 -5.68 10.88 1.79
C THR A 87 -4.17 10.94 2.03
N ILE A 88 -3.59 9.84 2.52
CA ILE A 88 -2.13 9.74 2.72
C ILE A 88 -1.39 9.78 1.38
N ALA A 89 -1.90 9.09 0.36
CA ALA A 89 -1.29 9.06 -0.97
C ALA A 89 -1.26 10.47 -1.61
N ASP A 90 -2.36 11.19 -1.51
CA ASP A 90 -2.43 12.56 -2.05
C ASP A 90 -1.44 13.49 -1.35
N ALA A 91 -1.30 13.36 -0.03
CA ALA A 91 -0.33 14.16 0.72
C ALA A 91 1.12 13.82 0.34
N ALA A 92 1.39 12.55 0.07
CA ALA A 92 2.72 12.11 -0.40
C ALA A 92 3.03 12.74 -1.75
N HIS A 93 2.09 12.70 -2.69
CA HIS A 93 2.26 13.32 -4.02
C HIS A 93 2.45 14.83 -3.93
N ALA A 94 1.77 15.50 -2.99
CA ALA A 94 1.95 16.93 -2.76
C ALA A 94 3.37 17.26 -2.30
N LYS A 95 4.10 16.30 -1.75
CA LYS A 95 5.49 16.44 -1.33
C LYS A 95 6.47 15.84 -2.34
N HIS A 96 6.01 15.50 -3.55
CA HIS A 96 6.79 14.90 -4.62
C HIS A 96 7.35 13.52 -4.27
N LEU A 97 6.63 12.78 -3.42
CA LEU A 97 6.96 11.40 -3.07
C LEU A 97 6.10 10.44 -3.90
N ASN A 98 6.69 9.32 -4.33
CA ASN A 98 5.90 8.29 -5.00
C ASN A 98 5.18 7.42 -3.97
N VAL A 99 4.15 6.68 -4.42
CA VAL A 99 3.31 5.86 -3.55
C VAL A 99 3.28 4.43 -4.07
N TRP A 100 3.71 3.50 -3.22
CA TRP A 100 3.58 2.06 -3.43
C TRP A 100 2.49 1.53 -2.53
N CYS A 101 1.75 0.55 -3.01
CA CYS A 101 0.69 -0.09 -2.23
C CYS A 101 0.73 -1.60 -2.43
N TYR A 102 0.74 -2.33 -1.32
CA TYR A 102 0.63 -3.78 -1.31
C TYR A 102 -0.82 -4.17 -1.08
N THR A 103 -1.35 -5.07 -1.89
CA THR A 103 -2.71 -5.59 -1.73
C THR A 103 -2.74 -7.08 -1.99
N GLY A 104 -3.60 -7.80 -1.27
CA GLY A 104 -3.86 -9.20 -1.53
C GLY A 104 -4.84 -9.43 -2.67
N PHE A 105 -5.57 -8.39 -3.10
CA PHE A 105 -6.41 -8.47 -4.29
C PHE A 105 -5.55 -8.41 -5.54
N THR A 106 -6.04 -8.97 -6.65
CA THR A 106 -5.41 -8.71 -7.95
C THR A 106 -5.98 -7.41 -8.51
N LEU A 107 -5.19 -6.71 -9.34
CA LEU A 107 -5.70 -5.51 -10.01
C LEU A 107 -6.89 -5.84 -10.89
N ASP A 108 -6.88 -7.01 -11.55
CA ASP A 108 -7.99 -7.47 -12.37
C ASP A 108 -9.29 -7.54 -11.57
N ALA A 109 -9.23 -8.09 -10.35
CA ALA A 109 -10.39 -8.16 -9.45
C ALA A 109 -10.86 -6.78 -9.00
N LEU A 110 -9.93 -5.87 -8.70
CA LEU A 110 -10.26 -4.49 -8.30
C LEU A 110 -10.95 -3.72 -9.43
N LEU A 111 -10.48 -3.89 -10.65
CA LEU A 111 -11.08 -3.25 -11.83
C LEU A 111 -12.47 -3.82 -12.11
N LYS A 112 -12.64 -5.13 -11.97
CA LYS A 112 -13.94 -5.80 -12.19
C LYS A 112 -14.95 -5.37 -11.13
N GLU A 113 -14.53 -5.26 -9.88
CA GLU A 113 -15.39 -4.81 -8.77
C GLU A 113 -15.84 -3.38 -8.99
N ASN A 114 -14.96 -2.53 -9.50
CA ASN A 114 -15.21 -1.11 -9.78
C ASN A 114 -15.81 -0.37 -8.57
N ASN A 115 -15.27 -0.62 -7.38
CA ASN A 115 -15.68 0.07 -6.16
C ASN A 115 -15.17 1.51 -6.21
N PRO A 116 -16.01 2.55 -6.07
CA PRO A 116 -15.58 3.94 -6.24
C PRO A 116 -14.42 4.36 -5.32
N ALA A 117 -14.46 3.97 -4.05
CA ALA A 117 -13.41 4.34 -3.09
C ALA A 117 -12.09 3.64 -3.40
N ARG A 118 -12.14 2.35 -3.74
CA ARG A 118 -10.94 1.58 -4.10
C ARG A 118 -10.36 2.04 -5.43
N MET A 119 -11.22 2.37 -6.39
CA MET A 119 -10.77 2.94 -7.67
C MET A 119 -10.10 4.30 -7.46
N ALA A 120 -10.65 5.13 -6.57
CA ALA A 120 -10.04 6.41 -6.23
C ALA A 120 -8.65 6.21 -5.63
N LEU A 121 -8.48 5.22 -4.75
CA LEU A 121 -7.16 4.89 -4.18
C LEU A 121 -6.20 4.45 -5.29
N LEU A 122 -6.64 3.60 -6.23
CA LEU A 122 -5.80 3.16 -7.35
C LEU A 122 -5.23 4.34 -8.15
N HIS A 123 -6.05 5.38 -8.38
CA HIS A 123 -5.59 6.58 -9.08
C HIS A 123 -4.54 7.38 -8.29
N GLY A 124 -4.37 7.09 -7.00
CA GLY A 124 -3.35 7.70 -6.15
C GLY A 124 -2.11 6.84 -5.94
N ILE A 125 -2.03 5.68 -6.59
CA ILE A 125 -0.92 4.74 -6.43
C ILE A 125 -0.04 4.74 -7.68
N ASP A 126 1.28 4.81 -7.48
CA ASP A 126 2.25 4.73 -8.59
C ASP A 126 2.58 3.27 -8.93
N VAL A 127 2.81 2.45 -7.91
CA VAL A 127 3.08 1.02 -8.11
C VAL A 127 2.23 0.20 -7.14
N LEU A 128 1.49 -0.76 -7.69
CA LEU A 128 0.69 -1.71 -6.92
C LEU A 128 1.40 -3.06 -6.93
N VAL A 129 1.69 -3.59 -5.74
CA VAL A 129 2.16 -4.96 -5.59
C VAL A 129 0.91 -5.79 -5.29
N ASP A 130 0.42 -6.53 -6.27
CA ASP A 130 -0.87 -7.20 -6.19
C ASP A 130 -0.76 -8.72 -5.99
N GLY A 131 -1.83 -9.30 -5.48
CA GLY A 131 -1.95 -10.73 -5.27
C GLY A 131 -1.63 -11.16 -3.85
N ARG A 132 -2.30 -12.24 -3.40
CA ARG A 132 -2.09 -12.78 -2.06
C ARG A 132 -0.70 -13.40 -1.94
N PHE A 133 -0.14 -13.34 -0.73
CA PHE A 133 1.07 -14.09 -0.42
C PHE A 133 0.78 -15.59 -0.53
N VAL A 134 1.56 -16.30 -1.35
CA VAL A 134 1.46 -17.74 -1.53
C VAL A 134 2.74 -18.36 -1.00
N GLN A 135 2.64 -19.10 0.11
CA GLN A 135 3.81 -19.65 0.82
C GLN A 135 4.64 -20.58 -0.05
N GLU A 136 4.01 -21.37 -0.92
CA GLU A 136 4.68 -22.31 -1.83
C GLU A 136 5.50 -21.58 -2.90
N GLN A 137 5.22 -20.30 -3.12
CA GLN A 137 5.95 -19.45 -4.09
C GLN A 137 6.84 -18.43 -3.40
N LYS A 138 7.03 -18.54 -2.08
CA LYS A 138 7.90 -17.65 -1.32
C LYS A 138 9.34 -17.76 -1.78
N SER A 139 10.00 -16.60 -1.94
CA SER A 139 11.41 -16.54 -2.25
C SER A 139 12.01 -15.28 -1.62
N LEU A 140 13.14 -15.43 -0.93
CA LEU A 140 13.87 -14.31 -0.34
C LEU A 140 14.65 -13.51 -1.39
N SER A 141 14.78 -14.05 -2.60
CA SER A 141 15.48 -13.36 -3.70
C SER A 141 14.57 -12.43 -4.50
N LEU A 142 13.26 -12.42 -4.23
CA LEU A 142 12.31 -11.55 -4.92
C LEU A 142 12.44 -10.11 -4.43
N LEU A 143 12.57 -9.17 -5.38
CA LEU A 143 12.65 -7.76 -5.07
C LEU A 143 11.25 -7.22 -4.77
N TYR A 144 11.06 -6.68 -3.55
CA TYR A 144 9.82 -6.03 -3.09
C TYR A 144 8.57 -6.90 -3.09
N ARG A 145 8.68 -8.21 -3.27
CA ARG A 145 7.57 -9.15 -3.25
C ARG A 145 7.85 -10.29 -2.27
N GLY A 146 6.78 -10.83 -1.66
CA GLY A 146 6.92 -11.97 -0.76
C GLY A 146 6.87 -13.31 -1.50
N SER A 147 6.14 -13.39 -2.63
CA SER A 147 5.97 -14.61 -3.40
C SER A 147 5.95 -14.30 -4.90
N SER A 148 6.31 -15.29 -5.72
CA SER A 148 6.52 -15.10 -7.15
C SER A 148 5.24 -14.79 -7.93
N ASN A 149 4.06 -15.13 -7.40
CA ASN A 149 2.77 -14.82 -8.02
C ASN A 149 2.42 -13.34 -7.95
N GLN A 150 3.02 -12.58 -7.02
CA GLN A 150 2.74 -11.15 -6.85
C GLN A 150 3.39 -10.36 -7.98
N ARG A 151 2.67 -9.34 -8.46
CA ARG A 151 3.12 -8.51 -9.59
C ARG A 151 3.45 -7.11 -9.11
N LEU A 152 4.48 -6.49 -9.68
CA LEU A 152 4.80 -5.08 -9.52
C LEU A 152 4.18 -4.34 -10.69
N ILE A 153 3.07 -3.66 -10.47
CA ILE A 153 2.27 -3.05 -11.55
C ILE A 153 2.47 -1.54 -11.56
N ASP A 154 2.84 -1.00 -12.72
CA ASP A 154 2.84 0.45 -12.96
C ASP A 154 1.39 0.89 -13.17
N VAL A 155 0.79 1.48 -12.15
CA VAL A 155 -0.66 1.79 -12.17
C VAL A 155 -0.98 2.89 -13.19
N PRO A 156 -0.27 4.04 -13.24
CA PRO A 156 -0.59 5.06 -14.24
C PRO A 156 -0.52 4.55 -15.68
N LYS A 157 0.51 3.77 -16.01
CA LYS A 157 0.66 3.21 -17.37
C LYS A 157 -0.42 2.18 -17.66
N THR A 158 -0.77 1.36 -16.67
CA THR A 158 -1.83 0.35 -16.81
C THR A 158 -3.18 1.00 -17.08
N LEU A 159 -3.54 2.02 -16.32
CA LEU A 159 -4.82 2.70 -16.49
C LEU A 159 -4.89 3.46 -17.81
N ALA A 160 -3.77 4.03 -18.27
CA ALA A 160 -3.72 4.74 -19.54
C ALA A 160 -3.80 3.79 -20.75
N ALA A 161 -3.14 2.62 -20.65
CA ALA A 161 -3.08 1.66 -21.76
C ALA A 161 -4.30 0.72 -21.81
N GLY A 162 -5.03 0.54 -20.72
CA GLY A 162 -6.12 -0.41 -20.61
C GLY A 162 -5.67 -1.86 -20.49
N GLU A 163 -4.37 -2.09 -20.23
CA GLU A 163 -3.80 -3.43 -20.03
C GLU A 163 -2.72 -3.38 -18.94
N ILE A 164 -2.48 -4.52 -18.29
CA ILE A 164 -1.49 -4.61 -17.20
C ILE A 164 -0.10 -4.30 -17.73
N THR A 165 0.51 -3.26 -17.18
CA THR A 165 1.88 -2.85 -17.47
C THR A 165 2.72 -3.01 -16.21
N LEU A 166 3.76 -3.83 -16.28
CA LEU A 166 4.62 -4.09 -15.12
C LEU A 166 5.60 -2.92 -14.92
N TRP A 167 5.84 -2.64 -13.63
CA TRP A 167 6.87 -1.68 -13.25
C TRP A 167 8.25 -2.32 -13.40
N THR A 168 9.19 -1.54 -13.94
CA THR A 168 10.58 -1.96 -14.07
C THR A 168 11.49 -0.96 -13.37
N PRO A 169 12.58 -1.40 -12.71
CA PRO A 169 13.53 -0.49 -12.09
C PRO A 169 14.14 0.46 -13.13
N PRO A 170 14.38 1.71 -12.75
CA PRO A 170 15.05 2.66 -13.64
C PRO A 170 16.50 2.28 -13.92
#